data_d58fffef74d89139f2fc030d31a4f130
#
_entry.id   d58fffef74d89139f2fc030d31a4f130
#
_cell.length_a   1.000
_cell.length_b   1.000
_cell.length_c   1.000
_cell.angle_alpha   90.00
_cell.angle_beta   90.00
_cell.angle_gamma   90.00
#
_symmetry.space_group_name_H-M   'P 1'
#
loop_
_entity.id
_entity.type
_entity.pdbx_description
1 polymer ?
#
loop_
_entity_poly.entity_id
_entity_poly.type
_entity_poly.pdbx_seq_one_letter_code
_entity_poly.pdbx_strand_id
1 'polypeptide(L)'
;MALAYSKFFNVKHKDFRQKGVYNAFLDQDSLLHIDPLLLKGSDIPEFIDSYTEFFHYFQLFIPLVKASKDNLQDPFFKKMIERFTFKEIPNTGLGFSKGNTKGKGISGSISIQLAKSAYTIINAGLEDPEIFGLMQLIEDNMAADRISDMTIAILQKHFLEYTQRIAQEMGLTTRPYTFEYGVVFQVPFYKNNPIHFIPESFLANLPVAHDFEDIDDVRNYNNRLKKKIAELIGINWAEYKDYKKKDWKNLIIGNKDCYEAAIRFYKNLNAVPYDFITDSKNQYRDVLLQELLDTMPFQKPTEYENEEDEVYKLTMAMCNQFKHLVEHNRLSELFYRQNRTPDETDWQLLLYTVADTYKIAGNLDLAITREDNPGVGEIDFHITKGAKANTVIEIKRSTNENLIHGYRTQLAAYMKAERARSGIFMVILEKEHIDEIKMKIAEVQKDMKAKGEYIPEIIYINGMRQHSASNRIYKAPERD
;
A
#
# COMPACT_ATOMS: atom_id res chain seq x y z
N MET A 1 10.56 1.68 -10.44
CA MET A 1 9.23 1.18 -10.05
C MET A 1 9.40 -0.19 -9.41
N ALA A 2 8.58 -0.49 -8.41
CA ALA A 2 8.59 -1.77 -7.73
C ALA A 2 8.23 -2.92 -8.67
N LEU A 3 8.85 -4.09 -8.46
CA LEU A 3 8.64 -5.27 -9.29
C LEU A 3 7.53 -6.14 -8.74
N ALA A 4 6.29 -5.94 -9.19
CA ALA A 4 5.15 -6.76 -8.80
C ALA A 4 5.21 -8.18 -9.40
N TYR A 5 4.54 -9.15 -8.77
CA TYR A 5 4.43 -10.53 -9.29
C TYR A 5 3.86 -10.54 -10.71
N SER A 6 2.80 -9.77 -10.97
CA SER A 6 2.18 -9.69 -12.30
C SER A 6 3.18 -9.32 -13.39
N LYS A 7 4.04 -8.33 -13.11
CA LYS A 7 5.10 -7.93 -14.04
C LYS A 7 6.19 -8.98 -14.17
N PHE A 8 6.62 -9.56 -13.05
CA PHE A 8 7.67 -10.58 -13.04
C PHE A 8 7.26 -11.82 -13.85
N PHE A 9 6.01 -12.25 -13.72
CA PHE A 9 5.48 -13.43 -14.45
C PHE A 9 4.88 -13.08 -15.81
N ASN A 10 4.84 -11.81 -16.20
CA ASN A 10 4.19 -11.33 -17.43
C ASN A 10 2.73 -11.77 -17.55
N VAL A 11 1.98 -11.63 -16.46
CA VAL A 11 0.53 -11.86 -16.35
C VAL A 11 -0.17 -10.60 -15.86
N LYS A 12 -1.48 -10.51 -16.03
CA LYS A 12 -2.22 -9.33 -15.59
C LYS A 12 -2.47 -9.36 -14.08
N HIS A 13 -2.46 -8.21 -13.42
CA HIS A 13 -2.83 -8.08 -12.01
C HIS A 13 -4.17 -8.76 -11.68
N LYS A 14 -5.19 -8.57 -12.54
CA LYS A 14 -6.50 -9.18 -12.37
C LYS A 14 -6.49 -10.70 -12.31
N ASP A 15 -5.50 -11.36 -12.96
CA ASP A 15 -5.42 -12.81 -12.98
C ASP A 15 -5.02 -13.36 -11.60
N PHE A 16 -4.12 -12.67 -10.87
CA PHE A 16 -3.82 -12.97 -9.47
C PHE A 16 -5.03 -12.72 -8.56
N ARG A 17 -5.70 -11.58 -8.74
CA ARG A 17 -6.90 -11.25 -7.95
C ARG A 17 -8.04 -12.26 -8.12
N GLN A 18 -8.25 -12.76 -9.33
CA GLN A 18 -9.27 -13.81 -9.60
C GLN A 18 -8.96 -15.12 -8.88
N LYS A 19 -7.68 -15.35 -8.55
CA LYS A 19 -7.23 -16.50 -7.74
C LYS A 19 -7.17 -16.19 -6.24
N GLY A 20 -7.54 -14.97 -5.83
CA GLY A 20 -7.46 -14.52 -4.44
C GLY A 20 -6.04 -14.36 -3.93
N VAL A 21 -5.06 -14.20 -4.81
CA VAL A 21 -3.64 -14.04 -4.47
C VAL A 21 -3.26 -12.58 -4.39
N TYR A 22 -2.61 -12.18 -3.32
CA TYR A 22 -2.01 -10.87 -3.21
C TYR A 22 -0.87 -10.70 -4.22
N ASN A 23 -1.00 -9.72 -5.12
CA ASN A 23 0.02 -9.41 -6.11
C ASN A 23 1.14 -8.56 -5.48
N ALA A 24 2.00 -9.23 -4.72
CA ALA A 24 3.06 -8.60 -3.94
C ALA A 24 4.20 -8.07 -4.81
N PHE A 25 5.07 -7.26 -4.18
CA PHE A 25 6.31 -6.79 -4.77
C PHE A 25 7.48 -7.69 -4.36
N LEU A 26 8.41 -7.93 -5.30
CA LEU A 26 9.60 -8.76 -5.08
C LEU A 26 10.80 -7.98 -4.55
N ASP A 27 10.76 -6.66 -4.61
CA ASP A 27 11.87 -5.75 -4.29
C ASP A 27 11.55 -4.70 -3.22
N GLN A 28 10.32 -4.69 -2.71
CA GLN A 28 9.89 -3.89 -1.57
C GLN A 28 8.77 -4.58 -0.80
N ASP A 29 8.62 -4.22 0.47
CA ASP A 29 7.52 -4.69 1.29
C ASP A 29 6.32 -3.75 1.19
N SER A 30 5.14 -4.31 1.33
CA SER A 30 3.88 -3.58 1.51
C SER A 30 3.51 -3.49 2.98
N LEU A 31 2.72 -2.48 3.33
CA LEU A 31 2.29 -2.23 4.70
C LEU A 31 1.09 -3.12 5.10
N LEU A 32 1.22 -4.39 4.78
CA LEU A 32 0.28 -5.44 5.12
C LEU A 32 0.96 -6.50 5.98
N HIS A 33 0.16 -7.24 6.73
CA HIS A 33 0.61 -8.38 7.54
C HIS A 33 -0.44 -9.47 7.53
N ILE A 34 -0.03 -10.71 7.79
CA ILE A 34 -0.96 -11.81 8.04
C ILE A 34 -1.44 -11.70 9.48
N ASP A 35 -2.76 -11.55 9.65
CA ASP A 35 -3.39 -11.69 10.96
C ASP A 35 -3.82 -13.14 11.17
N PRO A 36 -3.30 -13.86 12.19
CA PRO A 36 -3.70 -15.25 12.46
C PRO A 36 -5.20 -15.45 12.64
N LEU A 37 -5.93 -14.43 13.09
CA LEU A 37 -7.39 -14.50 13.22
C LEU A 37 -8.11 -14.65 11.87
N LEU A 38 -7.51 -14.18 10.78
CA LEU A 38 -8.05 -14.32 9.43
C LEU A 38 -7.91 -15.74 8.86
N LEU A 39 -7.10 -16.60 9.50
CA LEU A 39 -7.03 -18.03 9.16
C LEU A 39 -8.28 -18.78 9.62
N LYS A 40 -9.02 -18.21 10.60
CA LYS A 40 -10.17 -18.85 11.22
C LYS A 40 -11.33 -18.98 10.23
N GLY A 41 -11.72 -20.21 9.97
CA GLY A 41 -12.80 -20.50 9.03
C GLY A 41 -12.43 -20.24 7.57
N SER A 42 -11.15 -20.36 7.22
CA SER A 42 -10.71 -20.31 5.83
C SER A 42 -11.38 -21.38 4.99
N ASP A 43 -11.86 -21.03 3.81
CA ASP A 43 -12.40 -21.93 2.79
C ASP A 43 -11.35 -22.36 1.76
N ILE A 44 -10.12 -21.87 1.88
CA ILE A 44 -9.00 -22.24 1.01
C ILE A 44 -8.54 -23.65 1.41
N PRO A 45 -8.54 -24.62 0.49
CA PRO A 45 -8.30 -26.04 0.82
C PRO A 45 -7.04 -26.30 1.64
N GLU A 46 -5.95 -25.61 1.33
CA GLU A 46 -4.68 -25.74 2.02
C GLU A 46 -4.69 -25.14 3.44
N PHE A 47 -5.67 -24.31 3.78
CA PHE A 47 -5.71 -23.56 5.04
C PHE A 47 -6.94 -23.84 5.93
N ILE A 48 -7.72 -24.90 5.64
CA ILE A 48 -8.95 -25.21 6.40
C ILE A 48 -8.66 -25.32 7.90
N ASP A 49 -7.61 -26.03 8.29
CA ASP A 49 -7.23 -26.27 9.69
C ASP A 49 -6.10 -25.35 10.19
N SER A 50 -5.65 -24.42 9.38
CA SER A 50 -4.44 -23.62 9.63
C SER A 50 -4.48 -22.79 10.91
N TYR A 51 -5.66 -22.28 11.32
CA TYR A 51 -5.83 -21.60 12.59
C TYR A 51 -5.51 -22.52 13.77
N THR A 52 -6.08 -23.71 13.76
CA THR A 52 -5.85 -24.72 14.81
C THR A 52 -4.40 -25.18 14.81
N GLU A 53 -3.81 -25.42 13.66
CA GLU A 53 -2.41 -25.83 13.53
C GLU A 53 -1.44 -24.76 14.01
N PHE A 54 -1.71 -23.49 13.70
CA PHE A 54 -0.91 -22.36 14.17
C PHE A 54 -0.84 -22.33 15.71
N PHE A 55 -1.98 -22.45 16.40
CA PHE A 55 -1.99 -22.47 17.86
C PHE A 55 -1.53 -23.79 18.46
N HIS A 56 -1.75 -24.91 17.77
CA HIS A 56 -1.21 -26.20 18.18
C HIS A 56 0.33 -26.19 18.28
N TYR A 57 1.00 -25.45 17.40
CA TYR A 57 2.45 -25.24 17.49
C TYR A 57 2.87 -24.76 18.90
N PHE A 58 2.11 -23.87 19.51
CA PHE A 58 2.40 -23.34 20.84
C PHE A 58 2.03 -24.29 21.98
N GLN A 59 1.07 -25.20 21.78
CA GLN A 59 0.80 -26.25 22.76
C GLN A 59 2.02 -27.12 23.03
N LEU A 60 2.90 -27.30 22.04
CA LEU A 60 4.13 -28.08 22.18
C LEU A 60 5.13 -27.46 23.16
N PHE A 61 4.93 -26.20 23.59
CA PHE A 61 5.75 -25.58 24.63
C PHE A 61 5.38 -26.02 26.04
N ILE A 62 4.15 -26.47 26.28
CA ILE A 62 3.68 -26.88 27.62
C ILE A 62 4.56 -27.99 28.24
N PRO A 63 4.80 -29.13 27.56
CA PRO A 63 5.68 -30.16 28.09
C PRO A 63 7.13 -29.70 28.22
N LEU A 64 7.62 -28.84 27.33
CA LEU A 64 8.97 -28.29 27.42
C LEU A 64 9.13 -27.42 28.67
N VAL A 65 8.16 -26.54 28.96
CA VAL A 65 8.16 -25.72 30.18
C VAL A 65 8.11 -26.59 31.43
N LYS A 66 7.20 -27.59 31.49
CA LYS A 66 7.06 -28.47 32.64
C LYS A 66 8.33 -29.29 32.91
N ALA A 67 9.14 -29.59 31.91
CA ALA A 67 10.40 -30.31 32.02
C ALA A 67 11.62 -29.37 32.23
N SER A 68 11.50 -28.09 31.97
CA SER A 68 12.62 -27.15 32.00
C SER A 68 12.76 -26.44 33.34
N LYS A 69 13.96 -25.85 33.54
CA LYS A 69 14.24 -24.84 34.57
C LYS A 69 14.40 -23.48 33.90
N ASP A 70 14.11 -22.39 34.63
CA ASP A 70 14.37 -21.03 34.15
C ASP A 70 15.86 -20.76 34.06
N ASN A 71 16.52 -21.46 33.16
CA ASN A 71 17.95 -21.39 32.96
C ASN A 71 18.28 -21.56 31.47
N LEU A 72 18.99 -20.60 30.90
CA LEU A 72 19.45 -20.61 29.51
C LEU A 72 20.32 -21.83 29.15
N GLN A 73 20.90 -22.52 30.11
CA GLN A 73 21.69 -23.74 29.88
C GLN A 73 20.86 -25.02 29.90
N ASP A 74 19.61 -24.96 30.41
CA ASP A 74 18.71 -26.09 30.45
C ASP A 74 18.37 -26.57 29.02
N PRO A 75 18.47 -27.90 28.71
CA PRO A 75 18.20 -28.42 27.35
C PRO A 75 16.79 -28.14 26.85
N PHE A 76 15.78 -28.23 27.71
CA PHE A 76 14.39 -28.01 27.35
C PHE A 76 14.13 -26.52 27.12
N PHE A 77 14.79 -25.66 27.93
CA PHE A 77 14.73 -24.21 27.70
C PHE A 77 15.41 -23.79 26.39
N LYS A 78 16.57 -24.37 26.08
CA LYS A 78 17.21 -24.18 24.77
C LYS A 78 16.30 -24.59 23.62
N LYS A 79 15.58 -25.70 23.78
CA LYS A 79 14.63 -26.17 22.78
C LYS A 79 13.47 -25.20 22.56
N MET A 80 12.99 -24.52 23.62
CA MET A 80 12.00 -23.45 23.48
C MET A 80 12.57 -22.26 22.70
N ILE A 81 13.81 -21.82 22.98
CA ILE A 81 14.45 -20.75 22.24
C ILE A 81 14.57 -21.12 20.75
N GLU A 82 15.01 -22.32 20.44
CA GLU A 82 15.08 -22.82 19.06
C GLU A 82 13.72 -22.76 18.35
N ARG A 83 12.64 -23.18 19.03
CA ARG A 83 11.28 -23.14 18.48
C ARG A 83 10.73 -21.73 18.32
N PHE A 84 11.19 -20.75 19.11
CA PHE A 84 10.88 -19.33 18.91
C PHE A 84 11.83 -18.63 17.94
N THR A 85 12.73 -19.38 17.30
CA THR A 85 13.63 -18.81 16.30
C THR A 85 13.04 -19.02 14.92
N PHE A 86 12.48 -17.96 14.33
CA PHE A 86 11.87 -17.97 13.02
C PHE A 86 12.75 -17.18 12.06
N LYS A 87 13.18 -17.84 10.98
CA LYS A 87 13.87 -17.18 9.89
C LYS A 87 12.84 -16.39 9.08
N GLU A 88 13.24 -15.23 8.61
CA GLU A 88 12.44 -14.49 7.65
C GLU A 88 12.23 -15.33 6.38
N ILE A 89 11.01 -15.36 5.89
CA ILE A 89 10.65 -16.01 4.64
C ILE A 89 10.73 -14.95 3.53
N PRO A 90 11.68 -15.06 2.61
CA PRO A 90 11.86 -14.05 1.56
C PRO A 90 10.74 -14.12 0.51
N ASN A 91 10.61 -13.03 -0.26
CA ASN A 91 9.70 -12.93 -1.40
C ASN A 91 8.21 -13.03 -1.06
N THR A 92 7.81 -12.66 0.15
CA THR A 92 6.40 -12.53 0.56
C THR A 92 5.83 -11.14 0.22
N GLY A 93 6.71 -10.13 0.14
CA GLY A 93 6.33 -8.73 -0.10
C GLY A 93 5.59 -8.09 1.06
N LEU A 94 5.73 -8.64 2.28
CA LEU A 94 5.09 -8.13 3.50
C LEU A 94 6.12 -7.59 4.48
N GLY A 95 5.85 -6.45 5.12
CA GLY A 95 6.72 -5.89 6.17
C GLY A 95 6.95 -4.39 6.07
N PHE A 96 8.12 -3.91 6.56
CA PHE A 96 8.45 -2.49 6.67
C PHE A 96 9.56 -2.01 5.75
N SER A 97 10.18 -2.92 4.97
CA SER A 97 11.40 -2.58 4.27
C SER A 97 11.15 -1.81 2.99
N LYS A 98 11.67 -0.59 2.90
CA LYS A 98 11.73 0.18 1.64
C LYS A 98 13.10 -0.06 0.98
N GLY A 99 13.11 -0.72 -0.19
CA GLY A 99 14.30 -0.87 -1.03
C GLY A 99 15.18 -2.10 -0.75
N ASN A 100 14.88 -2.90 0.27
CA ASN A 100 15.42 -4.26 0.41
C ASN A 100 14.41 -5.13 1.17
N THR A 101 14.36 -6.41 0.85
CA THR A 101 13.47 -7.40 1.48
C THR A 101 14.23 -8.23 2.53
N LYS A 102 15.22 -7.65 3.20
CA LYS A 102 16.01 -8.32 4.24
C LYS A 102 15.55 -7.85 5.62
N GLY A 103 14.51 -8.45 6.15
CA GLY A 103 14.14 -8.36 7.56
C GLY A 103 15.07 -9.20 8.45
N LYS A 104 14.85 -9.18 9.75
CA LYS A 104 15.68 -9.92 10.70
C LYS A 104 15.01 -11.18 11.26
N GLY A 105 13.74 -11.43 10.93
CA GLY A 105 12.97 -12.49 11.54
C GLY A 105 12.94 -12.42 13.06
N ILE A 106 12.59 -13.52 13.72
CA ILE A 106 12.65 -13.65 15.18
C ILE A 106 13.87 -14.49 15.55
N SER A 107 14.88 -13.87 16.18
CA SER A 107 16.11 -14.57 16.57
C SER A 107 16.81 -13.87 17.74
N GLY A 108 17.83 -14.50 18.31
CA GLY A 108 18.68 -13.93 19.35
C GLY A 108 17.92 -13.52 20.59
N SER A 109 18.00 -12.25 20.99
CA SER A 109 17.38 -11.75 22.22
C SER A 109 15.85 -11.86 22.22
N ILE A 110 15.22 -11.77 21.06
CA ILE A 110 13.76 -11.86 20.94
C ILE A 110 13.28 -13.30 21.19
N SER A 111 13.94 -14.29 20.58
CA SER A 111 13.64 -15.71 20.84
C SER A 111 13.78 -16.06 22.32
N ILE A 112 14.84 -15.55 22.98
CA ILE A 112 15.06 -15.72 24.43
C ILE A 112 13.93 -15.05 25.23
N GLN A 113 13.54 -13.84 24.86
CA GLN A 113 12.45 -13.10 25.52
C GLN A 113 11.13 -13.87 25.41
N LEU A 114 10.77 -14.38 24.22
CA LEU A 114 9.56 -15.16 24.00
C LEU A 114 9.58 -16.47 24.78
N ALA A 115 10.72 -17.18 24.82
CA ALA A 115 10.87 -18.41 25.61
C ALA A 115 10.68 -18.15 27.10
N LYS A 116 11.24 -17.04 27.65
CA LYS A 116 11.02 -16.63 29.05
C LYS A 116 9.56 -16.29 29.33
N SER A 117 8.89 -15.63 28.40
CA SER A 117 7.48 -15.29 28.54
C SER A 117 6.60 -16.53 28.51
N ALA A 118 6.84 -17.45 27.59
CA ALA A 118 6.16 -18.74 27.55
C ALA A 118 6.38 -19.52 28.86
N TYR A 119 7.62 -19.58 29.34
CA TYR A 119 7.93 -20.20 30.63
C TYR A 119 7.13 -19.60 31.78
N THR A 120 7.10 -18.27 31.89
CA THR A 120 6.39 -17.55 32.96
C THR A 120 4.88 -17.80 32.89
N ILE A 121 4.28 -17.71 31.69
CA ILE A 121 2.85 -17.88 31.45
C ILE A 121 2.42 -19.31 31.79
N ILE A 122 3.08 -20.32 31.24
CA ILE A 122 2.72 -21.72 31.42
C ILE A 122 2.97 -22.17 32.87
N ASN A 123 4.05 -21.69 33.52
CA ASN A 123 4.32 -22.00 34.92
C ASN A 123 3.32 -21.37 35.90
N ALA A 124 2.67 -20.28 35.49
CA ALA A 124 1.53 -19.72 36.23
C ALA A 124 0.23 -20.52 36.05
N GLY A 125 0.27 -21.66 35.32
CA GLY A 125 -0.88 -22.51 35.04
C GLY A 125 -1.78 -21.99 33.91
N LEU A 126 -1.28 -21.05 33.09
CA LEU A 126 -1.99 -20.45 31.97
C LEU A 126 -1.58 -21.16 30.68
N GLU A 127 -2.30 -22.23 30.32
CA GLU A 127 -1.89 -23.16 29.25
C GLU A 127 -2.64 -22.98 27.92
N ASP A 128 -3.55 -22.02 27.80
CA ASP A 128 -4.25 -21.78 26.55
C ASP A 128 -3.29 -21.16 25.49
N PRO A 129 -3.07 -21.86 24.35
CA PRO A 129 -2.07 -21.42 23.37
C PRO A 129 -2.45 -20.11 22.65
N GLU A 130 -3.70 -19.70 22.68
CA GLU A 130 -4.13 -18.47 22.02
C GLU A 130 -3.60 -17.20 22.71
N ILE A 131 -3.00 -17.33 23.90
CA ILE A 131 -2.23 -16.25 24.53
C ILE A 131 -1.09 -15.75 23.62
N PHE A 132 -0.54 -16.62 22.77
CA PHE A 132 0.51 -16.24 21.82
C PHE A 132 0.01 -15.32 20.71
N GLY A 133 -1.28 -15.31 20.42
CA GLY A 133 -1.91 -14.31 19.55
C GLY A 133 -1.96 -12.90 20.17
N LEU A 134 -1.90 -12.82 21.51
CA LEU A 134 -1.85 -11.55 22.25
C LEU A 134 -0.43 -11.02 22.53
N MET A 135 0.62 -11.70 22.01
CA MET A 135 2.02 -11.29 22.27
C MET A 135 2.33 -9.85 21.87
N GLN A 136 1.67 -9.33 20.83
CA GLN A 136 1.82 -7.92 20.44
C GLN A 136 1.40 -6.92 21.54
N LEU A 137 0.53 -7.32 22.46
CA LEU A 137 0.06 -6.48 23.57
C LEU A 137 0.96 -6.55 24.80
N ILE A 138 1.61 -7.68 25.02
CA ILE A 138 2.30 -8.00 26.27
C ILE A 138 3.83 -8.07 26.13
N GLU A 139 4.36 -8.20 24.90
CA GLU A 139 5.80 -8.31 24.67
C GLU A 139 6.37 -7.13 23.90
N ASP A 140 7.45 -6.57 24.41
CA ASP A 140 8.24 -5.58 23.68
C ASP A 140 8.86 -6.23 22.44
N ASN A 141 9.02 -5.45 21.39
CA ASN A 141 9.55 -5.91 20.10
C ASN A 141 8.69 -6.98 19.37
N MET A 142 7.49 -7.26 19.85
CA MET A 142 6.50 -8.02 19.10
C MET A 142 5.48 -7.04 18.49
N ALA A 143 5.58 -6.86 17.19
CA ALA A 143 4.64 -6.09 16.39
C ALA A 143 3.97 -7.00 15.35
N ALA A 144 2.99 -6.51 14.63
CA ALA A 144 2.19 -7.31 13.72
C ALA A 144 3.01 -7.94 12.58
N ASP A 145 4.08 -7.27 12.11
CA ASP A 145 5.04 -7.81 11.13
C ASP A 145 5.67 -9.11 11.60
N ARG A 146 6.12 -9.17 12.86
CA ARG A 146 6.73 -10.38 13.43
C ARG A 146 5.74 -11.50 13.67
N ILE A 147 4.50 -11.18 13.99
CA ILE A 147 3.43 -12.20 14.07
C ILE A 147 3.15 -12.75 12.68
N SER A 148 3.16 -11.89 11.65
CA SER A 148 3.07 -12.30 10.25
C SER A 148 4.19 -13.26 9.86
N ASP A 149 5.45 -12.91 10.12
CA ASP A 149 6.62 -13.76 9.85
C ASP A 149 6.52 -15.12 10.56
N MET A 150 6.13 -15.10 11.82
CA MET A 150 5.92 -16.29 12.62
C MET A 150 4.80 -17.17 12.04
N THR A 151 3.71 -16.56 11.60
CA THR A 151 2.58 -17.26 10.99
C THR A 151 2.99 -17.94 9.69
N ILE A 152 3.72 -17.21 8.81
CA ILE A 152 4.22 -17.80 7.56
C ILE A 152 5.21 -18.93 7.85
N ALA A 153 6.11 -18.77 8.83
CA ALA A 153 7.10 -19.77 9.15
C ALA A 153 6.48 -21.07 9.72
N ILE A 154 5.50 -20.95 10.62
CA ILE A 154 4.79 -22.09 11.20
C ILE A 154 3.97 -22.83 10.13
N LEU A 155 3.31 -22.08 9.27
CA LEU A 155 2.42 -22.63 8.23
C LEU A 155 3.09 -22.69 6.85
N GLN A 156 4.43 -22.68 6.78
CA GLN A 156 5.16 -22.59 5.51
C GLN A 156 4.78 -23.70 4.52
N LYS A 157 4.50 -24.90 5.03
CA LYS A 157 4.02 -26.03 4.19
C LYS A 157 2.74 -25.64 3.44
N HIS A 158 1.74 -25.08 4.13
CA HIS A 158 0.47 -24.68 3.54
C HIS A 158 0.66 -23.58 2.47
N PHE A 159 1.51 -22.60 2.74
CA PHE A 159 1.84 -21.57 1.77
C PHE A 159 2.55 -22.11 0.53
N LEU A 160 3.41 -23.14 0.70
CA LEU A 160 4.07 -23.82 -0.43
C LEU A 160 3.06 -24.65 -1.25
N GLU A 161 2.16 -25.39 -0.61
CA GLU A 161 1.08 -26.14 -1.26
C GLU A 161 0.17 -25.20 -2.07
N TYR A 162 -0.28 -24.11 -1.44
CA TYR A 162 -1.08 -23.07 -2.09
C TYR A 162 -0.35 -22.46 -3.28
N THR A 163 0.92 -22.09 -3.09
CA THR A 163 1.76 -21.51 -4.16
C THR A 163 1.91 -22.47 -5.34
N GLN A 164 2.14 -23.75 -5.05
CA GLN A 164 2.27 -24.78 -6.09
C GLN A 164 0.99 -24.91 -6.90
N ARG A 165 -0.17 -25.01 -6.24
CA ARG A 165 -1.47 -25.11 -6.91
C ARG A 165 -1.74 -23.87 -7.78
N ILE A 166 -1.60 -22.67 -7.23
CA ILE A 166 -1.83 -21.44 -7.98
C ILE A 166 -0.86 -21.31 -9.17
N ALA A 167 0.42 -21.61 -8.95
CA ALA A 167 1.41 -21.56 -10.03
C ALA A 167 1.06 -22.53 -11.17
N GLN A 168 0.58 -23.73 -10.82
CA GLN A 168 0.11 -24.70 -11.81
C GLN A 168 -1.13 -24.22 -12.56
N GLU A 169 -2.12 -23.69 -11.85
CA GLU A 169 -3.37 -23.18 -12.43
C GLU A 169 -3.12 -21.98 -13.39
N MET A 170 -2.11 -21.17 -13.09
CA MET A 170 -1.74 -20.01 -13.89
C MET A 170 -0.67 -20.31 -14.95
N GLY A 171 -0.16 -21.55 -15.01
CA GLY A 171 0.90 -21.93 -15.96
C GLY A 171 2.23 -21.21 -15.72
N LEU A 172 2.55 -20.84 -14.48
CA LEU A 172 3.77 -20.12 -14.15
C LEU A 172 4.99 -21.03 -14.17
N THR A 173 6.16 -20.46 -14.50
CA THR A 173 7.42 -21.21 -14.45
C THR A 173 7.81 -21.52 -13.02
N THR A 174 8.04 -22.79 -12.73
CA THR A 174 8.37 -23.31 -11.40
C THR A 174 9.69 -24.07 -11.41
N ARG A 175 10.28 -24.26 -10.23
CA ARG A 175 11.43 -25.12 -9.97
C ARG A 175 11.17 -25.95 -8.72
N PRO A 176 11.81 -27.14 -8.57
CA PRO A 176 11.70 -27.93 -7.35
C PRO A 176 12.33 -27.21 -6.16
N TYR A 177 11.59 -27.15 -5.07
CA TYR A 177 12.05 -26.69 -3.76
C TYR A 177 11.91 -27.82 -2.76
N THR A 178 13.02 -28.23 -2.17
CA THR A 178 13.02 -29.27 -1.12
C THR A 178 12.75 -28.63 0.23
N PHE A 179 11.61 -28.93 0.80
CA PHE A 179 11.19 -28.55 2.14
C PHE A 179 11.64 -29.61 3.17
N GLU A 180 11.26 -29.43 4.41
CA GLU A 180 11.59 -30.34 5.51
C GLU A 180 11.28 -31.80 5.18
N TYR A 181 12.07 -32.71 5.73
CA TYR A 181 11.93 -34.17 5.55
C TYR A 181 11.93 -34.63 4.08
N GLY A 182 12.48 -33.83 3.15
CA GLY A 182 12.61 -34.21 1.76
C GLY A 182 11.32 -34.04 0.93
N VAL A 183 10.31 -33.36 1.45
CA VAL A 183 9.11 -33.02 0.67
C VAL A 183 9.48 -32.00 -0.40
N VAL A 184 9.08 -32.23 -1.66
CA VAL A 184 9.42 -31.38 -2.79
C VAL A 184 8.17 -30.68 -3.32
N PHE A 185 8.24 -29.35 -3.43
CA PHE A 185 7.21 -28.50 -4.03
C PHE A 185 7.72 -27.89 -5.35
N GLN A 186 6.82 -27.77 -6.32
CA GLN A 186 7.10 -27.07 -7.58
C GLN A 186 6.58 -25.62 -7.42
N VAL A 187 7.49 -24.66 -7.15
CA VAL A 187 7.13 -23.28 -6.85
C VAL A 187 7.95 -22.31 -7.71
N PRO A 188 7.46 -21.07 -7.94
CA PRO A 188 8.24 -20.03 -8.58
C PRO A 188 9.39 -19.55 -7.70
N PHE A 189 10.41 -18.95 -8.34
CA PHE A 189 11.62 -18.46 -7.66
C PHE A 189 11.97 -17.05 -8.09
N TYR A 190 12.46 -16.27 -7.13
CA TYR A 190 13.12 -14.99 -7.36
C TYR A 190 14.45 -14.93 -6.62
N LYS A 191 15.54 -14.54 -7.29
CA LYS A 191 16.91 -14.46 -6.71
C LYS A 191 17.29 -15.71 -5.88
N ASN A 192 17.04 -16.90 -6.42
CA ASN A 192 17.33 -18.20 -5.82
C ASN A 192 16.50 -18.58 -4.56
N ASN A 193 15.51 -17.80 -4.19
CA ASN A 193 14.58 -18.14 -3.12
C ASN A 193 13.18 -18.46 -3.68
N PRO A 194 12.45 -19.40 -3.07
CA PRO A 194 11.06 -19.65 -3.46
C PRO A 194 10.21 -18.42 -3.22
N ILE A 195 9.22 -18.21 -4.06
CA ILE A 195 8.16 -17.24 -3.82
C ILE A 195 7.06 -17.94 -3.03
N HIS A 196 6.48 -17.26 -2.04
CA HIS A 196 5.34 -17.73 -1.28
C HIS A 196 4.14 -16.84 -1.61
N PHE A 197 3.15 -17.39 -2.32
CA PHE A 197 1.91 -16.66 -2.57
C PHE A 197 1.08 -16.56 -1.29
N ILE A 198 0.56 -15.39 -1.05
CA ILE A 198 -0.25 -15.09 0.14
C ILE A 198 -1.69 -14.83 -0.32
N PRO A 199 -2.70 -15.48 0.27
CA PRO A 199 -4.09 -15.14 0.02
C PRO A 199 -4.41 -13.72 0.46
N GLU A 200 -5.13 -12.94 -0.36
CA GLU A 200 -5.61 -11.59 -0.01
C GLU A 200 -6.47 -11.62 1.27
N SER A 201 -7.23 -12.68 1.48
CA SER A 201 -8.12 -12.84 2.63
C SER A 201 -7.42 -12.94 3.98
N PHE A 202 -6.11 -13.21 4.02
CA PHE A 202 -5.33 -13.30 5.26
C PHE A 202 -4.64 -12.01 5.63
N LEU A 203 -4.74 -10.98 4.79
CA LEU A 203 -4.00 -9.74 4.94
C LEU A 203 -4.84 -8.67 5.65
N ALA A 204 -4.23 -8.03 6.62
CA ALA A 204 -4.74 -6.84 7.31
C ALA A 204 -3.74 -5.69 7.19
N ASN A 205 -4.21 -4.46 7.42
CA ASN A 205 -3.32 -3.30 7.50
C ASN A 205 -2.29 -3.47 8.60
N LEU A 206 -1.02 -3.28 8.25
CA LEU A 206 0.02 -3.19 9.25
C LEU A 206 -0.20 -1.89 10.06
N PRO A 207 -0.34 -1.96 11.39
CA PRO A 207 -0.55 -0.79 12.22
C PRO A 207 0.76 0.01 12.35
N VAL A 208 1.05 0.83 11.34
CA VAL A 208 2.23 1.71 11.26
C VAL A 208 1.77 3.12 11.03
N ALA A 209 2.33 4.04 11.81
CA ALA A 209 2.15 5.45 11.60
C ALA A 209 3.16 5.96 10.55
N HIS A 210 2.68 6.39 9.39
CA HIS A 210 3.48 7.10 8.38
C HIS A 210 3.25 8.59 8.41
N ASP A 211 2.06 9.01 8.84
CA ASP A 211 1.66 10.39 9.03
C ASP A 211 0.94 10.57 10.37
N PHE A 212 0.47 11.79 10.64
CA PHE A 212 -0.21 12.09 11.90
C PHE A 212 -1.56 11.36 12.06
N GLU A 213 -2.26 11.07 10.97
CA GLU A 213 -3.54 10.34 10.98
C GLU A 213 -3.31 8.85 11.28
N ASP A 214 -2.26 8.25 10.73
CA ASP A 214 -1.88 6.87 11.00
C ASP A 214 -1.44 6.65 12.47
N ILE A 215 -0.86 7.64 13.13
CA ILE A 215 -0.49 7.55 14.57
C ILE A 215 -1.73 7.28 15.41
N ASP A 216 -2.83 7.94 15.10
CA ASP A 216 -4.09 7.74 15.82
C ASP A 216 -4.70 6.36 15.52
N ASP A 217 -4.60 5.84 14.31
CA ASP A 217 -5.08 4.51 13.94
C ASP A 217 -4.32 3.39 14.67
N VAL A 218 -2.99 3.45 14.70
CA VAL A 218 -2.13 2.50 15.43
C VAL A 218 -2.41 2.55 16.94
N ARG A 219 -2.49 3.76 17.48
CA ARG A 219 -2.80 4.00 18.89
C ARG A 219 -4.20 3.50 19.23
N ASN A 220 -5.18 3.75 18.37
CA ASN A 220 -6.56 3.36 18.55
C ASN A 220 -6.76 1.85 18.47
N TYR A 221 -6.07 1.13 17.59
CA TYR A 221 -6.17 -0.33 17.50
C TYR A 221 -5.75 -0.98 18.83
N ASN A 222 -4.53 -0.68 19.30
CA ASN A 222 -4.03 -1.21 20.57
C ASN A 222 -4.89 -0.74 21.77
N ASN A 223 -5.35 0.51 21.77
CA ASN A 223 -6.20 1.05 22.84
C ASN A 223 -7.59 0.45 22.83
N ARG A 224 -8.20 0.20 21.66
CA ARG A 224 -9.50 -0.50 21.56
C ARG A 224 -9.42 -1.90 22.17
N LEU A 225 -8.37 -2.64 21.84
CA LEU A 225 -8.15 -3.98 22.36
C LEU A 225 -7.95 -3.96 23.86
N LYS A 226 -7.07 -3.09 24.39
CA LYS A 226 -6.85 -2.88 25.83
C LYS A 226 -8.11 -2.44 26.55
N LYS A 227 -8.86 -1.49 25.96
CA LYS A 227 -10.11 -0.98 26.53
C LYS A 227 -11.17 -2.08 26.64
N LYS A 228 -11.31 -2.93 25.61
CA LYS A 228 -12.23 -4.06 25.64
C LYS A 228 -11.87 -5.10 26.69
N ILE A 229 -10.60 -5.40 26.84
CA ILE A 229 -10.13 -6.30 27.94
C ILE A 229 -10.46 -5.66 29.29
N ALA A 230 -10.17 -4.38 29.51
CA ALA A 230 -10.47 -3.66 30.75
C ALA A 230 -11.98 -3.67 31.07
N GLU A 231 -12.84 -3.42 30.07
CA GLU A 231 -14.31 -3.49 30.22
C GLU A 231 -14.78 -4.90 30.66
N LEU A 232 -14.23 -5.96 30.05
CA LEU A 232 -14.60 -7.34 30.35
C LEU A 232 -14.22 -7.78 31.78
N ILE A 233 -13.13 -7.24 32.32
CA ILE A 233 -12.66 -7.55 33.67
C ILE A 233 -13.16 -6.52 34.71
N GLY A 234 -14.05 -5.58 34.32
CA GLY A 234 -14.66 -4.62 35.22
C GLY A 234 -13.70 -3.54 35.74
N ILE A 235 -12.62 -3.27 35.03
CA ILE A 235 -11.60 -2.30 35.42
C ILE A 235 -11.89 -0.94 34.78
N ASN A 236 -11.70 0.15 35.54
CA ASN A 236 -11.85 1.51 35.03
C ASN A 236 -10.72 1.85 34.05
N TRP A 237 -11.06 2.05 32.77
CA TRP A 237 -10.12 2.40 31.73
C TRP A 237 -9.21 3.59 32.08
N ALA A 238 -9.72 4.58 32.81
CA ALA A 238 -8.93 5.76 33.19
C ALA A 238 -7.67 5.43 34.01
N GLU A 239 -7.68 4.30 34.74
CA GLU A 239 -6.55 3.85 35.57
C GLU A 239 -5.49 3.11 34.73
N TYR A 240 -5.89 2.50 33.61
CA TYR A 240 -5.04 1.58 32.82
C TYR A 240 -4.64 2.09 31.44
N LYS A 241 -5.17 3.27 31.03
CA LYS A 241 -4.87 3.85 29.71
C LYS A 241 -3.38 4.08 29.46
N ASP A 242 -2.62 4.34 30.52
CA ASP A 242 -1.18 4.65 30.46
C ASP A 242 -0.28 3.41 30.69
N TYR A 243 -0.90 2.23 30.87
CA TYR A 243 -0.14 1.00 31.07
C TYR A 243 0.71 0.66 29.84
N LYS A 244 2.00 0.36 30.12
CA LYS A 244 2.94 -0.18 29.13
C LYS A 244 2.70 -1.67 28.94
N LYS A 245 3.30 -2.27 27.93
CA LYS A 245 3.21 -3.72 27.64
C LYS A 245 3.56 -4.56 28.85
N LYS A 246 4.60 -4.20 29.60
CA LYS A 246 5.00 -4.89 30.82
C LYS A 246 3.91 -4.89 31.89
N ASP A 247 3.18 -3.79 32.04
CA ASP A 247 2.12 -3.66 33.04
C ASP A 247 0.92 -4.53 32.65
N TRP A 248 0.55 -4.53 31.36
CA TRP A 248 -0.46 -5.44 30.81
C TRP A 248 -0.08 -6.90 30.96
N LYS A 249 1.18 -7.25 30.71
CA LYS A 249 1.70 -8.59 30.93
C LYS A 249 1.52 -9.03 32.39
N ASN A 250 1.96 -8.19 33.34
CA ASN A 250 1.83 -8.48 34.76
C ASN A 250 0.38 -8.61 35.20
N LEU A 251 -0.52 -7.77 34.68
CA LEU A 251 -1.95 -7.86 34.96
C LEU A 251 -2.55 -9.18 34.46
N ILE A 252 -2.28 -9.56 33.21
CA ILE A 252 -2.81 -10.78 32.59
C ILE A 252 -2.26 -12.04 33.26
N ILE A 253 -0.95 -12.08 33.56
CA ILE A 253 -0.32 -13.25 34.17
C ILE A 253 -0.65 -13.33 35.69
N GLY A 254 -0.73 -12.20 36.36
CA GLY A 254 -0.99 -12.13 37.80
C GLY A 254 -2.46 -12.31 38.22
N ASN A 255 -3.39 -12.28 37.28
CA ASN A 255 -4.81 -12.41 37.56
C ASN A 255 -5.49 -13.35 36.55
N LYS A 256 -5.95 -14.51 37.08
CA LYS A 256 -6.59 -15.55 36.28
C LYS A 256 -7.85 -15.06 35.56
N ASP A 257 -8.66 -14.22 36.19
CA ASP A 257 -9.89 -13.68 35.58
C ASP A 257 -9.55 -12.76 34.41
N CYS A 258 -8.49 -11.94 34.56
CA CYS A 258 -7.97 -11.10 33.48
C CYS A 258 -7.46 -11.94 32.31
N TYR A 259 -6.75 -13.01 32.58
CA TYR A 259 -6.28 -13.93 31.55
C TYR A 259 -7.44 -14.59 30.81
N GLU A 260 -8.40 -15.18 31.53
CA GLU A 260 -9.56 -15.84 30.91
C GLU A 260 -10.40 -14.84 30.09
N ALA A 261 -10.54 -13.60 30.58
CA ALA A 261 -11.23 -12.56 29.84
C ALA A 261 -10.48 -12.16 28.55
N ALA A 262 -9.15 -12.03 28.62
CA ALA A 262 -8.30 -11.71 27.47
C ALA A 262 -8.36 -12.81 26.41
N ILE A 263 -8.29 -14.08 26.82
CA ILE A 263 -8.41 -15.23 25.92
C ILE A 263 -9.83 -15.30 25.30
N ARG A 264 -10.89 -15.19 26.11
CA ARG A 264 -12.26 -15.14 25.59
C ARG A 264 -12.46 -14.04 24.57
N PHE A 265 -11.92 -12.87 24.87
CA PHE A 265 -11.99 -11.76 23.96
C PHE A 265 -11.28 -12.05 22.64
N TYR A 266 -10.04 -12.56 22.70
CA TYR A 266 -9.27 -12.91 21.50
C TYR A 266 -9.99 -13.97 20.66
N LYS A 267 -10.50 -15.03 21.30
CA LYS A 267 -11.28 -16.09 20.62
C LYS A 267 -12.52 -15.59 19.89
N ASN A 268 -13.14 -14.54 20.39
CA ASN A 268 -14.35 -13.95 19.81
C ASN A 268 -14.07 -12.74 18.90
N LEU A 269 -12.81 -12.35 18.73
CA LEU A 269 -12.44 -11.31 17.78
C LEU A 269 -12.72 -11.78 16.34
N ASN A 270 -13.45 -10.95 15.61
CA ASN A 270 -13.57 -11.08 14.17
C ASN A 270 -12.58 -10.09 13.53
N ALA A 271 -11.49 -10.62 13.01
CA ALA A 271 -10.60 -9.83 12.17
C ALA A 271 -11.28 -9.54 10.83
N VAL A 272 -11.06 -8.35 10.30
CA VAL A 272 -11.55 -7.95 8.98
C VAL A 272 -10.36 -7.85 8.05
N PRO A 273 -10.34 -8.60 6.93
CA PRO A 273 -9.27 -8.51 5.97
C PRO A 273 -9.21 -7.12 5.33
N TYR A 274 -8.04 -6.78 4.82
CA TYR A 274 -7.86 -5.55 4.04
C TYR A 274 -8.77 -5.57 2.81
N ASP A 275 -9.51 -4.49 2.62
CA ASP A 275 -10.39 -4.35 1.45
C ASP A 275 -9.59 -3.86 0.23
N PHE A 276 -9.13 -4.79 -0.58
CA PHE A 276 -8.45 -4.51 -1.84
C PHE A 276 -9.36 -3.94 -2.94
N ILE A 277 -10.68 -3.88 -2.72
CA ILE A 277 -11.61 -3.25 -3.66
C ILE A 277 -11.59 -1.73 -3.47
N THR A 278 -11.71 -1.27 -2.24
CA THR A 278 -11.59 0.16 -1.91
C THR A 278 -10.13 0.62 -1.88
N ASP A 279 -9.21 -0.30 -1.54
CA ASP A 279 -7.76 -0.07 -1.48
C ASP A 279 -7.38 1.25 -0.79
N SER A 280 -7.94 1.47 0.41
CA SER A 280 -7.85 2.74 1.14
C SER A 280 -6.43 3.22 1.44
N LYS A 281 -5.45 2.30 1.47
CA LYS A 281 -4.03 2.61 1.66
C LYS A 281 -3.21 2.50 0.36
N ASN A 282 -3.89 2.42 -0.79
CA ASN A 282 -3.27 2.39 -2.12
C ASN A 282 -2.21 1.29 -2.31
N GLN A 283 -2.45 0.09 -1.77
CA GLN A 283 -1.51 -1.02 -1.87
C GLN A 283 -1.27 -1.48 -3.32
N TYR A 284 -2.29 -1.33 -4.17
CA TYR A 284 -2.21 -1.67 -5.59
C TYR A 284 -1.99 -0.48 -6.53
N ARG A 285 -1.84 0.75 -5.99
CA ARG A 285 -1.67 1.95 -6.81
C ARG A 285 -0.56 1.80 -7.83
N ASP A 286 0.63 1.39 -7.40
CA ASP A 286 1.81 1.32 -8.26
C ASP A 286 1.70 0.17 -9.28
N VAL A 287 1.01 -0.94 -8.93
CA VAL A 287 0.72 -2.04 -9.85
C VAL A 287 -0.24 -1.59 -10.95
N LEU A 288 -1.34 -0.93 -10.56
CA LEU A 288 -2.35 -0.46 -11.51
C LEU A 288 -1.80 0.63 -12.43
N LEU A 289 -0.98 1.55 -11.90
CA LEU A 289 -0.29 2.55 -12.69
C LEU A 289 0.63 1.89 -13.72
N GLN A 290 1.37 0.87 -13.31
CA GLN A 290 2.29 0.17 -14.20
C GLN A 290 1.55 -0.56 -15.33
N GLU A 291 0.46 -1.28 -15.03
CA GLU A 291 -0.36 -1.92 -16.08
C GLU A 291 -0.97 -0.91 -17.05
N LEU A 292 -1.44 0.23 -16.54
CA LEU A 292 -1.92 1.33 -17.38
C LEU A 292 -0.84 1.79 -18.36
N LEU A 293 0.38 1.96 -17.88
CA LEU A 293 1.50 2.43 -18.68
C LEU A 293 1.97 1.38 -19.71
N ASP A 294 1.99 0.10 -19.32
CA ASP A 294 2.37 -1.00 -20.22
C ASP A 294 1.32 -1.25 -21.33
N THR A 295 0.06 -0.88 -21.11
CA THR A 295 -1.03 -1.02 -22.11
C THR A 295 -1.18 0.17 -23.05
N MET A 296 -0.46 1.26 -22.79
CA MET A 296 -0.56 2.48 -23.58
C MET A 296 0.47 2.53 -24.69
N PRO A 297 0.03 2.76 -25.95
CA PRO A 297 1.00 3.05 -26.98
C PRO A 297 1.69 4.37 -26.66
N PHE A 298 2.97 4.30 -26.40
CA PHE A 298 3.81 5.49 -26.24
C PHE A 298 3.86 6.25 -27.57
N GLN A 299 3.18 7.40 -27.63
CA GLN A 299 3.18 8.26 -28.80
C GLN A 299 4.14 9.43 -28.55
N LYS A 300 5.30 9.36 -29.17
CA LYS A 300 6.26 10.45 -29.18
C LYS A 300 6.08 11.27 -30.46
N PRO A 301 5.90 12.59 -30.38
CA PRO A 301 6.04 13.46 -31.55
C PRO A 301 7.42 13.25 -32.18
N THR A 302 7.49 13.28 -33.50
CA THR A 302 8.73 12.94 -34.25
C THR A 302 9.28 14.13 -35.03
N GLU A 303 8.51 15.19 -35.17
CA GLU A 303 8.89 16.38 -35.96
C GLU A 303 8.92 17.61 -35.07
N TYR A 304 10.09 18.24 -34.97
CA TYR A 304 10.34 19.44 -34.17
C TYR A 304 11.03 20.50 -35.01
N GLU A 305 10.63 21.76 -34.87
CA GLU A 305 11.27 22.88 -35.54
C GLU A 305 12.59 23.30 -34.84
N ASN A 306 12.62 23.20 -33.52
CA ASN A 306 13.76 23.51 -32.67
C ASN A 306 13.58 22.87 -31.29
N GLU A 307 14.57 23.06 -30.39
CA GLU A 307 14.51 22.47 -29.02
C GLU A 307 13.33 23.02 -28.17
N GLU A 308 12.94 24.27 -28.37
CA GLU A 308 11.82 24.86 -27.65
C GLU A 308 10.48 24.22 -28.08
N ASP A 309 10.31 24.01 -29.41
CA ASP A 309 9.16 23.30 -29.98
C ASP A 309 9.16 21.82 -29.55
N GLU A 310 10.32 21.19 -29.46
CA GLU A 310 10.46 19.83 -28.93
C GLU A 310 9.94 19.75 -27.49
N VAL A 311 10.43 20.60 -26.60
CA VAL A 311 10.01 20.62 -25.18
C VAL A 311 8.51 20.87 -25.07
N TYR A 312 7.98 21.82 -25.83
CA TYR A 312 6.55 22.13 -25.83
C TYR A 312 5.71 20.95 -26.31
N LYS A 313 6.03 20.36 -27.46
CA LYS A 313 5.29 19.24 -28.02
C LYS A 313 5.34 17.99 -27.14
N LEU A 314 6.50 17.70 -26.54
CA LEU A 314 6.64 16.61 -25.58
C LEU A 314 5.83 16.88 -24.30
N THR A 315 5.84 18.12 -23.80
CA THR A 315 5.03 18.52 -22.64
C THR A 315 3.54 18.39 -22.95
N MET A 316 3.09 18.84 -24.11
CA MET A 316 1.71 18.66 -24.56
C MET A 316 1.32 17.19 -24.68
N ALA A 317 2.22 16.34 -25.17
CA ALA A 317 1.98 14.90 -25.25
C ALA A 317 1.81 14.28 -23.86
N MET A 318 2.63 14.67 -22.89
CA MET A 318 2.48 14.24 -21.48
C MET A 318 1.14 14.70 -20.88
N CYS A 319 0.76 15.96 -21.11
CA CYS A 319 -0.52 16.50 -20.63
C CYS A 319 -1.74 15.82 -21.28
N ASN A 320 -1.68 15.55 -22.57
CA ASN A 320 -2.74 14.83 -23.28
C ASN A 320 -2.84 13.37 -22.86
N GLN A 321 -1.70 12.73 -22.57
CA GLN A 321 -1.65 11.40 -22.01
C GLN A 321 -2.30 11.38 -20.62
N PHE A 322 -1.97 12.31 -19.76
CA PHE A 322 -2.59 12.47 -18.45
C PHE A 322 -4.11 12.66 -18.56
N LYS A 323 -4.56 13.56 -19.45
CA LYS A 323 -5.99 13.77 -19.73
C LYS A 323 -6.66 12.47 -20.15
N HIS A 324 -6.08 11.73 -21.08
CA HIS A 324 -6.63 10.46 -21.56
C HIS A 324 -6.77 9.43 -20.42
N LEU A 325 -5.75 9.34 -19.55
CA LEU A 325 -5.76 8.45 -18.39
C LEU A 325 -6.86 8.78 -17.41
N VAL A 326 -7.04 10.07 -17.12
CA VAL A 326 -8.07 10.54 -16.19
C VAL A 326 -9.47 10.31 -16.77
N GLU A 327 -9.71 10.68 -18.04
CA GLU A 327 -11.04 10.70 -18.64
C GLU A 327 -11.51 9.33 -19.13
N HIS A 328 -10.60 8.49 -19.64
CA HIS A 328 -10.95 7.23 -20.29
C HIS A 328 -10.49 5.98 -19.53
N ASN A 329 -9.40 6.08 -18.75
CA ASN A 329 -8.83 4.95 -18.04
C ASN A 329 -9.07 5.01 -16.54
N ARG A 330 -9.94 5.92 -16.06
CA ARG A 330 -10.41 6.02 -14.68
C ARG A 330 -9.27 6.28 -13.67
N LEU A 331 -8.19 6.95 -14.10
CA LEU A 331 -7.07 7.25 -13.22
C LEU A 331 -7.49 8.07 -11.99
N SER A 332 -8.49 8.95 -12.13
CA SER A 332 -9.07 9.73 -11.04
C SER A 332 -9.74 8.89 -9.94
N GLU A 333 -10.10 7.63 -10.21
CA GLU A 333 -10.70 6.76 -9.18
C GLU A 333 -9.75 6.45 -8.04
N LEU A 334 -8.45 6.59 -8.24
CA LEU A 334 -7.46 6.47 -7.17
C LEU A 334 -7.76 7.43 -6.00
N PHE A 335 -8.33 8.59 -6.27
CA PHE A 335 -8.71 9.56 -5.24
C PHE A 335 -10.06 9.24 -4.61
N TYR A 336 -11.05 8.93 -5.45
CA TYR A 336 -12.44 8.75 -4.99
C TYR A 336 -12.69 7.47 -4.20
N ARG A 337 -11.79 6.49 -4.27
CA ARG A 337 -11.86 5.26 -3.46
C ARG A 337 -11.79 5.53 -1.95
N GLN A 338 -11.19 6.65 -1.55
CA GLN A 338 -11.05 7.06 -0.14
C GLN A 338 -12.21 7.92 0.38
N ASN A 339 -13.29 8.11 -0.39
CA ASN A 339 -14.36 9.09 -0.11
C ASN A 339 -13.82 10.53 0.12
N ARG A 340 -12.63 10.83 -0.35
CA ARG A 340 -11.97 12.13 -0.28
C ARG A 340 -12.11 12.85 -1.62
N THR A 341 -12.36 14.15 -1.57
CA THR A 341 -12.22 14.99 -2.77
C THR A 341 -10.74 15.32 -2.96
N PRO A 342 -10.14 15.03 -4.12
CA PRO A 342 -8.74 15.34 -4.37
C PRO A 342 -8.50 16.85 -4.28
N ASP A 343 -7.37 17.25 -3.71
CA ASP A 343 -6.90 18.62 -3.74
C ASP A 343 -6.00 18.90 -4.94
N GLU A 344 -5.44 20.10 -5.06
CA GLU A 344 -4.59 20.50 -6.17
C GLU A 344 -3.29 19.71 -6.19
N THR A 345 -2.72 19.46 -5.00
CA THR A 345 -1.49 18.67 -4.82
C THR A 345 -1.65 17.23 -5.28
N ASP A 346 -2.81 16.62 -5.06
CA ASP A 346 -3.11 15.26 -5.55
C ASP A 346 -3.02 15.19 -7.07
N TRP A 347 -3.62 16.16 -7.77
CA TRP A 347 -3.56 16.23 -9.23
C TRP A 347 -2.15 16.49 -9.75
N GLN A 348 -1.38 17.34 -9.06
CA GLN A 348 0.02 17.58 -9.38
C GLN A 348 0.85 16.32 -9.23
N LEU A 349 0.71 15.57 -8.12
CA LEU A 349 1.40 14.30 -7.92
C LEU A 349 1.09 13.28 -9.01
N LEU A 350 -0.17 13.21 -9.41
CA LEU A 350 -0.61 12.28 -10.43
C LEU A 350 -0.06 12.64 -11.81
N LEU A 351 -0.10 13.95 -12.18
CA LEU A 351 0.53 14.43 -13.42
C LEU A 351 2.04 14.17 -13.41
N TYR A 352 2.73 14.43 -12.28
CA TYR A 352 4.15 14.15 -12.16
C TYR A 352 4.47 12.69 -12.44
N THR A 353 3.69 11.77 -11.86
CA THR A 353 3.88 10.33 -12.05
C THR A 353 3.73 9.94 -13.52
N VAL A 354 2.72 10.47 -14.21
CA VAL A 354 2.51 10.22 -15.64
C VAL A 354 3.62 10.82 -16.48
N ALA A 355 4.01 12.07 -16.22
CA ALA A 355 5.05 12.78 -16.98
C ALA A 355 6.44 12.13 -16.80
N ASP A 356 6.83 11.77 -15.58
CA ASP A 356 8.11 11.11 -15.32
C ASP A 356 8.17 9.73 -15.97
N THR A 357 7.07 8.97 -15.92
CA THR A 357 6.99 7.68 -16.61
C THR A 357 7.06 7.84 -18.13
N TYR A 358 6.37 8.83 -18.67
CA TYR A 358 6.42 9.15 -20.09
C TYR A 358 7.84 9.51 -20.52
N LYS A 359 8.55 10.32 -19.72
CA LYS A 359 9.96 10.66 -19.92
C LYS A 359 10.85 9.42 -19.96
N ILE A 360 10.70 8.53 -18.98
CA ILE A 360 11.51 7.29 -18.86
C ILE A 360 11.21 6.35 -20.03
N ALA A 361 9.94 6.08 -20.32
CA ALA A 361 9.53 5.19 -21.42
C ALA A 361 10.00 5.69 -22.80
N GLY A 362 9.99 7.00 -23.01
CA GLY A 362 10.45 7.63 -24.25
C GLY A 362 11.95 7.85 -24.33
N ASN A 363 12.70 7.53 -23.28
CA ASN A 363 14.11 7.89 -23.14
C ASN A 363 14.36 9.36 -23.51
N LEU A 364 13.56 10.27 -22.90
CA LEU A 364 13.58 11.69 -23.22
C LEU A 364 14.61 12.42 -22.37
N ASP A 365 15.42 13.24 -23.01
CA ASP A 365 16.38 14.12 -22.34
C ASP A 365 15.69 15.39 -21.86
N LEU A 366 14.89 15.24 -20.80
CA LEU A 366 14.13 16.33 -20.17
C LEU A 366 14.34 16.30 -18.66
N ALA A 367 14.41 17.48 -18.04
CA ALA A 367 14.25 17.64 -16.61
C ALA A 367 12.79 18.05 -16.31
N ILE A 368 12.18 17.43 -15.31
CA ILE A 368 10.84 17.76 -14.81
C ILE A 368 11.00 18.19 -13.36
N THR A 369 10.77 19.45 -13.06
CA THR A 369 10.79 20.01 -11.70
C THR A 369 9.37 20.32 -11.28
N ARG A 370 9.02 19.98 -10.05
CA ARG A 370 7.74 20.29 -9.41
C ARG A 370 7.96 21.28 -8.27
N GLU A 371 7.01 22.20 -8.07
CA GLU A 371 7.04 23.19 -6.98
C GLU A 371 8.33 24.01 -6.98
N ASP A 372 8.75 24.44 -8.16
CA ASP A 372 9.90 25.35 -8.33
C ASP A 372 9.52 26.78 -7.94
N ASN A 373 10.34 27.44 -7.14
CA ASN A 373 10.06 28.80 -6.68
C ASN A 373 11.10 29.80 -7.18
N PRO A 374 10.86 30.41 -8.35
CA PRO A 374 11.76 31.42 -8.91
C PRO A 374 11.67 32.82 -8.21
N GLY A 375 11.02 32.88 -7.03
CA GLY A 375 10.87 34.14 -6.26
C GLY A 375 9.60 34.95 -6.57
N VAL A 376 8.71 34.40 -7.41
CA VAL A 376 7.40 35.02 -7.75
C VAL A 376 6.23 34.14 -7.37
N GLY A 377 6.48 33.04 -6.65
CA GLY A 377 5.55 31.99 -6.25
C GLY A 377 6.02 30.62 -6.72
N GLU A 378 5.33 29.58 -6.31
CA GLU A 378 5.63 28.20 -6.67
C GLU A 378 4.98 27.86 -8.01
N ILE A 379 5.79 27.37 -8.95
CA ILE A 379 5.35 26.86 -10.26
C ILE A 379 5.00 25.38 -10.08
N ASP A 380 3.83 24.97 -10.53
CA ASP A 380 3.42 23.58 -10.40
C ASP A 380 4.38 22.63 -11.14
N PHE A 381 4.73 22.95 -12.39
CA PHE A 381 5.75 22.21 -13.16
C PHE A 381 6.58 23.10 -14.06
N HIS A 382 7.87 22.80 -14.07
CA HIS A 382 8.83 23.37 -14.99
C HIS A 382 9.53 22.23 -15.74
N ILE A 383 9.36 22.17 -17.06
CA ILE A 383 9.92 21.13 -17.92
C ILE A 383 10.96 21.76 -18.82
N THR A 384 12.21 21.24 -18.78
CA THR A 384 13.36 21.84 -19.43
C THR A 384 14.18 20.83 -20.23
N LYS A 385 14.80 21.34 -21.31
CA LYS A 385 15.90 20.68 -22.02
C LYS A 385 17.05 21.67 -22.17
N GLY A 386 18.17 21.36 -21.49
CA GLY A 386 19.27 22.31 -21.38
C GLY A 386 18.90 23.62 -20.69
N ALA A 387 19.58 24.71 -21.03
CA ALA A 387 19.44 26.01 -20.36
C ALA A 387 18.40 26.97 -21.01
N LYS A 388 17.87 26.65 -22.18
CA LYS A 388 17.07 27.61 -22.98
C LYS A 388 15.67 27.10 -23.33
N ALA A 389 15.50 25.82 -23.56
CA ALA A 389 14.23 25.25 -23.95
C ALA A 389 13.44 24.84 -22.71
N ASN A 390 12.33 25.53 -22.45
CA ASN A 390 11.52 25.26 -21.28
C ASN A 390 10.03 25.57 -21.51
N THR A 391 9.18 24.87 -20.77
CA THR A 391 7.73 25.04 -20.73
C THR A 391 7.27 24.98 -19.29
N VAL A 392 6.38 25.88 -18.88
CA VAL A 392 5.77 25.88 -17.55
C VAL A 392 4.33 25.39 -17.63
N ILE A 393 3.89 24.66 -16.60
CA ILE A 393 2.51 24.20 -16.46
C ILE A 393 1.97 24.73 -15.14
N GLU A 394 0.75 25.23 -15.17
CA GLU A 394 -0.05 25.60 -14.01
C GLU A 394 -1.33 24.78 -14.00
N ILE A 395 -1.66 24.14 -12.87
CA ILE A 395 -2.86 23.33 -12.67
C ILE A 395 -3.79 24.07 -11.71
N LYS A 396 -5.05 24.16 -12.09
CA LYS A 396 -6.09 24.68 -11.19
C LYS A 396 -7.33 23.82 -11.23
N ARG A 397 -7.92 23.64 -10.06
CA ARG A 397 -9.24 23.01 -9.96
C ARG A 397 -10.32 24.00 -10.40
N SER A 398 -11.36 23.52 -11.05
CA SER A 398 -12.51 24.35 -11.46
C SER A 398 -13.23 25.04 -10.30
N THR A 399 -13.02 24.56 -9.08
CA THR A 399 -13.56 25.10 -7.83
C THR A 399 -12.64 26.12 -7.17
N ASN A 400 -11.45 26.36 -7.71
CA ASN A 400 -10.49 27.33 -7.17
C ASN A 400 -10.93 28.76 -7.49
N GLU A 401 -11.10 29.59 -6.46
CA GLU A 401 -11.53 30.99 -6.59
C GLU A 401 -10.54 31.83 -7.40
N ASN A 402 -9.26 31.45 -7.40
CA ASN A 402 -8.19 32.11 -8.13
C ASN A 402 -7.96 31.56 -9.55
N LEU A 403 -8.87 30.74 -10.10
CA LEU A 403 -8.71 30.13 -11.42
C LEU A 403 -8.36 31.16 -12.53
N ILE A 404 -9.13 32.23 -12.62
CA ILE A 404 -8.91 33.28 -13.64
C ILE A 404 -7.63 34.06 -13.39
N HIS A 405 -7.31 34.34 -12.12
CA HIS A 405 -6.04 34.98 -11.76
C HIS A 405 -4.85 34.08 -12.10
N GLY A 406 -4.96 32.79 -11.82
CA GLY A 406 -3.95 31.79 -12.20
C GLY A 406 -3.67 31.77 -13.69
N TYR A 407 -4.73 31.75 -14.50
CA TYR A 407 -4.61 31.77 -15.96
C TYR A 407 -3.95 33.02 -16.52
N ARG A 408 -4.45 34.19 -16.11
CA ARG A 408 -4.03 35.47 -16.70
C ARG A 408 -2.72 35.98 -16.13
N THR A 409 -2.51 35.83 -14.83
CA THR A 409 -1.45 36.56 -14.10
C THR A 409 -0.34 35.64 -13.60
N GLN A 410 -0.67 34.55 -12.92
CA GLN A 410 0.36 33.69 -12.34
C GLN A 410 1.19 33.00 -13.41
N LEU A 411 0.54 32.31 -14.35
CA LEU A 411 1.27 31.62 -15.43
C LEU A 411 2.15 32.59 -16.25
N ALA A 412 1.65 33.78 -16.56
CA ALA A 412 2.45 34.78 -17.25
C ALA A 412 3.66 35.28 -16.44
N ALA A 413 3.49 35.42 -15.11
CA ALA A 413 4.60 35.80 -14.23
C ALA A 413 5.65 34.67 -14.15
N TYR A 414 5.22 33.42 -14.08
CA TYR A 414 6.11 32.27 -14.08
C TYR A 414 6.87 32.10 -15.40
N MET A 415 6.18 32.24 -16.53
CA MET A 415 6.83 32.25 -17.85
C MET A 415 7.91 33.32 -17.96
N LYS A 416 7.64 34.50 -17.41
CA LYS A 416 8.61 35.60 -17.41
C LYS A 416 9.81 35.30 -16.51
N ALA A 417 9.57 34.77 -15.31
CA ALA A 417 10.63 34.44 -14.36
C ALA A 417 11.58 33.38 -14.91
N GLU A 418 11.04 32.32 -15.52
CA GLU A 418 11.80 31.20 -16.11
C GLU A 418 12.23 31.49 -17.56
N ARG A 419 11.89 32.64 -18.12
CA ARG A 419 12.12 32.97 -19.53
C ARG A 419 11.52 31.91 -20.49
N ALA A 420 10.42 31.31 -20.06
CA ALA A 420 9.72 30.29 -20.84
C ALA A 420 8.96 30.96 -22.00
N ARG A 421 9.05 30.37 -23.18
CA ARG A 421 8.30 30.81 -24.36
C ARG A 421 6.91 30.19 -24.44
N SER A 422 6.68 29.10 -23.76
CA SER A 422 5.40 28.41 -23.73
C SER A 422 4.91 28.14 -22.32
N GLY A 423 3.60 28.24 -22.14
CA GLY A 423 2.91 27.93 -20.90
C GLY A 423 1.64 27.16 -21.19
N ILE A 424 1.33 26.19 -20.35
CA ILE A 424 0.14 25.36 -20.44
C ILE A 424 -0.66 25.52 -19.15
N PHE A 425 -1.94 25.82 -19.29
CA PHE A 425 -2.85 25.93 -18.16
C PHE A 425 -3.82 24.75 -18.13
N MET A 426 -3.76 23.93 -17.07
CA MET A 426 -4.61 22.77 -16.94
C MET A 426 -5.74 23.05 -15.95
N VAL A 427 -6.98 22.81 -16.39
CA VAL A 427 -8.18 22.99 -15.56
C VAL A 427 -8.79 21.64 -15.27
N ILE A 428 -8.76 21.23 -13.99
CA ILE A 428 -9.42 20.02 -13.54
C ILE A 428 -10.88 20.31 -13.21
N LEU A 429 -11.77 19.74 -13.98
CA LEU A 429 -13.22 19.93 -13.86
C LEU A 429 -13.78 18.97 -12.81
N GLU A 430 -14.32 19.52 -11.72
CA GLU A 430 -14.85 18.75 -10.60
C GLU A 430 -16.37 18.88 -10.41
N LYS A 431 -17.02 19.75 -11.18
CA LYS A 431 -18.45 20.01 -11.17
C LYS A 431 -19.02 20.11 -12.59
N GLU A 432 -20.31 19.90 -12.73
CA GLU A 432 -21.01 19.87 -14.03
C GLU A 432 -21.06 21.22 -14.78
N HIS A 433 -20.69 22.34 -14.17
CA HIS A 433 -20.76 23.68 -14.76
C HIS A 433 -19.54 24.04 -15.67
N ILE A 434 -19.21 23.12 -16.58
CA ILE A 434 -18.05 23.25 -17.48
C ILE A 434 -18.17 24.43 -18.42
N ASP A 435 -19.37 24.69 -18.95
CA ASP A 435 -19.60 25.72 -19.97
C ASP A 435 -19.44 27.14 -19.41
N GLU A 436 -19.84 27.35 -18.15
CA GLU A 436 -19.65 28.65 -17.49
C GLU A 436 -18.17 29.00 -17.32
N ILE A 437 -17.33 28.01 -16.95
CA ILE A 437 -15.89 28.22 -16.80
C ILE A 437 -15.24 28.47 -18.16
N LYS A 438 -15.62 27.70 -19.19
CA LYS A 438 -15.10 27.93 -20.55
C LYS A 438 -15.48 29.29 -21.08
N MET A 439 -16.71 29.77 -20.83
CA MET A 439 -17.13 31.11 -21.22
C MET A 439 -16.31 32.21 -20.55
N LYS A 440 -16.13 32.13 -19.22
CA LYS A 440 -15.30 33.09 -18.47
C LYS A 440 -13.87 33.15 -19.00
N ILE A 441 -13.28 32.00 -19.26
CA ILE A 441 -11.91 31.95 -19.80
C ILE A 441 -11.86 32.51 -21.23
N ALA A 442 -12.85 32.20 -22.07
CA ALA A 442 -12.93 32.73 -23.43
C ALA A 442 -13.05 34.28 -23.47
N GLU A 443 -13.77 34.88 -22.53
CA GLU A 443 -13.85 36.33 -22.36
C GLU A 443 -12.48 36.90 -22.02
N VAL A 444 -11.76 36.27 -21.09
CA VAL A 444 -10.39 36.69 -20.71
C VAL A 444 -9.43 36.57 -21.89
N GLN A 445 -9.49 35.48 -22.65
CA GLN A 445 -8.68 35.31 -23.86
C GLN A 445 -8.94 36.38 -24.89
N LYS A 446 -10.21 36.78 -25.07
CA LYS A 446 -10.59 37.88 -25.98
C LYS A 446 -9.97 39.22 -25.55
N ASP A 447 -9.99 39.51 -24.24
CA ASP A 447 -9.36 40.74 -23.71
C ASP A 447 -7.83 40.69 -23.85
N MET A 448 -7.20 39.58 -23.53
CA MET A 448 -5.77 39.32 -23.69
C MET A 448 -5.35 39.52 -25.17
N LYS A 449 -6.11 38.93 -26.10
CA LYS A 449 -5.85 39.07 -27.53
C LYS A 449 -5.94 40.54 -28.01
N ALA A 450 -6.94 41.27 -27.50
CA ALA A 450 -7.11 42.69 -27.82
C ALA A 450 -5.94 43.56 -27.33
N LYS A 451 -5.25 43.12 -26.25
CA LYS A 451 -4.10 43.78 -25.66
C LYS A 451 -2.76 43.29 -26.21
N GLY A 452 -2.75 42.32 -27.12
CA GLY A 452 -1.52 41.72 -27.64
C GLY A 452 -0.76 40.90 -26.60
N GLU A 453 -1.43 40.45 -25.53
CA GLU A 453 -0.86 39.58 -24.49
C GLU A 453 -0.71 38.15 -25.03
N TYR A 454 0.25 37.38 -24.50
CA TYR A 454 0.41 35.95 -24.80
C TYR A 454 -0.80 35.16 -24.28
N ILE A 455 -1.33 34.27 -25.09
CA ILE A 455 -2.47 33.41 -24.74
C ILE A 455 -1.94 31.98 -24.51
N PRO A 456 -1.86 31.50 -23.25
CA PRO A 456 -1.44 30.15 -22.96
C PRO A 456 -2.41 29.09 -23.51
N GLU A 457 -1.89 27.92 -23.85
CA GLU A 457 -2.73 26.75 -24.18
C GLU A 457 -3.48 26.28 -22.95
N ILE A 458 -4.75 25.85 -23.17
CA ILE A 458 -5.60 25.37 -22.08
C ILE A 458 -6.00 23.94 -22.32
N ILE A 459 -5.82 23.12 -21.28
CA ILE A 459 -6.26 21.74 -21.29
C ILE A 459 -7.33 21.55 -20.21
N TYR A 460 -8.55 21.26 -20.61
CA TYR A 460 -9.62 20.90 -19.70
C TYR A 460 -9.63 19.38 -19.50
N ILE A 461 -9.67 18.94 -18.23
CA ILE A 461 -9.67 17.54 -17.84
C ILE A 461 -10.89 17.25 -16.96
N ASN A 462 -11.71 16.29 -17.38
CA ASN A 462 -12.84 15.85 -16.56
C ASN A 462 -12.35 14.97 -15.40
N GLY A 463 -12.14 15.59 -14.24
CA GLY A 463 -11.73 14.93 -12.99
C GLY A 463 -12.89 14.38 -12.17
N MET A 464 -14.14 14.50 -12.59
CA MET A 464 -15.29 14.02 -11.82
C MET A 464 -15.28 12.51 -11.66
N ARG A 465 -15.82 12.05 -10.51
CA ARG A 465 -16.00 10.62 -10.26
C ARG A 465 -16.86 9.98 -11.34
N GLN A 466 -16.32 9.01 -12.05
CA GLN A 466 -17.06 8.29 -13.08
C GLN A 466 -17.81 7.09 -12.49
N HIS A 467 -19.10 7.01 -12.73
CA HIS A 467 -19.89 5.84 -12.38
C HIS A 467 -19.51 4.63 -13.25
N SER A 468 -19.55 3.43 -12.65
CA SER A 468 -19.29 2.19 -13.38
C SER A 468 -20.31 2.02 -14.51
N ALA A 469 -19.90 1.37 -15.61
CA ALA A 469 -20.78 1.10 -16.75
C ALA A 469 -22.06 0.34 -16.35
N SER A 470 -22.00 -0.48 -15.31
CA SER A 470 -23.15 -1.21 -14.73
C SER A 470 -24.18 -0.29 -14.04
N ASN A 471 -23.80 0.93 -13.67
CA ASN A 471 -24.67 1.93 -13.03
C ASN A 471 -25.09 3.06 -13.97
N ARG A 472 -24.72 3.00 -15.26
CA ARG A 472 -25.21 3.94 -16.26
C ARG A 472 -26.63 3.55 -16.67
N ILE A 473 -27.61 4.37 -16.31
CA ILE A 473 -28.96 4.28 -16.88
C ILE A 473 -28.82 4.60 -18.38
N TYR A 474 -29.01 3.60 -19.22
CA TYR A 474 -29.00 3.77 -20.66
C TYR A 474 -30.24 4.61 -21.05
N LYS A 475 -30.06 5.89 -21.28
CA LYS A 475 -31.07 6.69 -22.00
C LYS A 475 -30.93 6.34 -23.48
N ALA A 476 -31.88 5.59 -23.98
CA ALA A 476 -31.97 5.37 -25.42
C ALA A 476 -32.02 6.73 -26.14
N PRO A 477 -31.34 6.90 -27.30
CA PRO A 477 -31.47 8.11 -28.08
C PRO A 477 -32.94 8.27 -28.47
N GLU A 478 -33.51 9.45 -28.23
CA GLU A 478 -34.81 9.83 -28.74
C GLU A 478 -34.73 9.70 -30.29
N ARG A 479 -35.58 8.88 -30.84
CA ARG A 479 -35.69 8.73 -32.29
C ARG A 479 -36.52 9.93 -32.76
N ASP A 480 -35.88 10.83 -33.52
CA ASP A 480 -36.55 11.80 -34.35
C ASP A 480 -37.40 11.12 -35.45
#